data_4deeaa3e47af8fa3e792639f00103f2e
#
_entry.id   4deeaa3e47af8fa3e792639f00103f2e
#
_cell.length_a   1.000
_cell.length_b   1.000
_cell.length_c   1.000
_cell.angle_alpha   90.00
_cell.angle_beta   90.00
_cell.angle_gamma   90.00
#
_symmetry.space_group_name_H-M   'P 1'
#
loop_
_entity.id
_entity.type
_entity.pdbx_description
1 polymer ?
#
loop_
_entity_poly.entity_id
_entity_poly.type
_entity_poly.pdbx_seq_one_letter_code
_entity_poly.pdbx_strand_id
1 'polypeptide(L)'
;MNTLRATALSTLTFLAILLGFVTAARPASAAAGGFSVATFTADVTIPIGHAMIGGGNFYSTSVVDPLFAKGVVLLGGGKPIVFVAVDWCEIRNDAYARWREVLAEAAGTTPDRVLVSSVHQHEAPVVDLTAQRLMQEHGLDNSICDIAFHEEAVQRVGQAVRAALRESRPVNGLGIGQARVDKVASNRRYLLPDGTVSYDRTSAAAKNVLAREAAEGTVDPWLKTLSFWDGDTPVVALSGYATHPMSYYRTGEISADFPGMARARRQQ
;
A
#
# COMPACT_ATOMS: atom_id res chain seq x y z
N MET A 1 11.73 -0.81 92.36
CA MET A 1 13.11 -1.35 92.17
C MET A 1 13.05 -2.24 90.94
N ASN A 2 14.00 -2.13 90.12
CA ASN A 2 14.29 -2.83 88.87
C ASN A 2 13.67 -2.23 87.59
N THR A 3 14.53 -1.48 86.95
CA THR A 3 14.44 -0.89 85.62
C THR A 3 14.74 -1.95 84.53
N LEU A 4 13.86 -2.07 83.55
CA LEU A 4 14.12 -2.83 82.32
C LEU A 4 14.29 -1.83 81.16
N ARG A 5 15.50 -1.81 80.61
CA ARG A 5 15.85 -1.05 79.42
C ARG A 5 15.36 -1.82 78.19
N ALA A 6 14.58 -1.18 77.33
CA ALA A 6 14.25 -1.67 76.05
C ALA A 6 15.27 -1.16 75.00
N THR A 7 15.94 -2.08 74.33
CA THR A 7 16.84 -1.81 73.23
C THR A 7 15.99 -1.80 71.92
N ALA A 8 15.99 -0.65 71.26
CA ALA A 8 15.38 -0.52 69.93
C ALA A 8 16.35 -1.04 68.87
N LEU A 9 15.88 -2.02 68.10
CA LEU A 9 16.58 -2.59 66.93
C LEU A 9 16.12 -1.83 65.70
N SER A 10 16.99 -0.98 65.12
CA SER A 10 16.76 -0.28 63.87
C SER A 10 16.99 -1.22 62.68
N THR A 11 15.94 -1.60 61.99
CA THR A 11 16.01 -2.29 60.70
C THR A 11 16.16 -1.26 59.59
N LEU A 12 17.35 -1.14 59.02
CA LEU A 12 17.61 -0.41 57.76
C LEU A 12 17.15 -1.28 56.60
N THR A 13 16.06 -0.86 55.94
CA THR A 13 15.65 -1.45 54.68
C THR A 13 16.39 -0.78 53.52
N PHE A 14 17.32 -1.51 52.92
CA PHE A 14 17.99 -1.08 51.71
C PHE A 14 17.02 -1.22 50.51
N LEU A 15 16.53 -0.10 49.99
CA LEU A 15 15.80 -0.01 48.73
C LEU A 15 16.81 0.02 47.60
N ALA A 16 17.06 -1.11 46.93
CA ALA A 16 17.89 -1.17 45.73
C ALA A 16 17.06 -0.64 44.53
N ILE A 17 17.35 0.60 44.13
CA ILE A 17 16.84 1.17 42.89
C ILE A 17 17.62 0.54 41.71
N LEU A 18 17.00 -0.40 41.00
CA LEU A 18 17.50 -0.89 39.71
C LEU A 18 17.32 0.23 38.69
N LEU A 19 18.33 1.05 38.43
CA LEU A 19 18.39 1.89 37.25
C LEU A 19 18.65 0.98 36.03
N GLY A 20 17.58 0.62 35.30
CA GLY A 20 17.68 0.02 33.99
C GLY A 20 18.30 1.02 33.02
N PHE A 21 19.55 0.83 32.64
CA PHE A 21 20.14 1.54 31.51
C PHE A 21 19.46 1.08 30.24
N VAL A 22 18.45 1.86 29.77
CA VAL A 22 18.01 1.78 28.41
C VAL A 22 19.14 2.33 27.55
N THR A 23 19.98 1.46 27.02
CA THR A 23 20.94 1.85 25.98
C THR A 23 20.13 2.21 24.75
N ALA A 24 19.83 3.50 24.56
CA ALA A 24 19.34 4.01 23.29
C ALA A 24 20.40 3.67 22.24
N ALA A 25 20.06 2.77 21.33
CA ALA A 25 20.90 2.48 20.17
C ALA A 25 21.14 3.81 19.44
N ARG A 26 22.40 4.26 19.44
CA ARG A 26 22.81 5.42 18.64
C ARG A 26 22.49 5.10 17.18
N PRO A 27 21.78 5.99 16.46
CA PRO A 27 21.63 5.81 15.03
C PRO A 27 23.02 5.74 14.40
N ALA A 28 23.22 4.73 13.55
CA ALA A 28 24.47 4.63 12.79
C ALA A 28 24.66 5.95 12.03
N SER A 29 25.83 6.56 12.19
CA SER A 29 26.18 7.79 11.47
C SER A 29 26.04 7.53 9.97
N ALA A 30 25.12 8.24 9.33
CA ALA A 30 24.98 8.22 7.88
C ALA A 30 26.31 8.65 7.25
N ALA A 31 26.85 7.83 6.36
CA ALA A 31 28.01 8.18 5.55
C ALA A 31 27.74 9.49 4.78
N ALA A 32 28.78 10.22 4.36
CA ALA A 32 28.80 11.57 3.81
C ALA A 32 28.01 11.77 2.49
N GLY A 33 26.78 11.29 2.42
CA GLY A 33 25.74 11.50 1.45
C GLY A 33 24.46 11.03 2.13
N GLY A 34 23.81 11.97 2.85
CA GLY A 34 22.66 11.68 3.68
C GLY A 34 21.56 10.94 2.92
N PHE A 35 20.83 10.06 3.60
CA PHE A 35 19.66 9.40 3.05
C PHE A 35 18.53 10.43 2.88
N SER A 36 17.88 10.39 1.73
CA SER A 36 16.74 11.28 1.45
C SER A 36 15.64 10.55 0.69
N VAL A 37 14.44 11.10 0.74
CA VAL A 37 13.29 10.59 -0.01
C VAL A 37 12.66 11.71 -0.82
N ALA A 38 12.23 11.37 -2.04
CA ALA A 38 11.35 12.20 -2.85
C ALA A 38 9.98 11.51 -2.93
N THR A 39 8.91 12.22 -2.65
CA THR A 39 7.55 11.71 -2.75
C THR A 39 6.86 12.27 -3.97
N PHE A 40 6.12 11.45 -4.70
CA PHE A 40 5.39 11.88 -5.89
C PHE A 40 3.96 11.38 -5.89
N THR A 41 3.10 12.13 -6.58
CA THR A 41 1.71 11.78 -6.83
C THR A 41 1.39 12.21 -8.26
N ALA A 42 0.70 11.34 -9.01
CA ALA A 42 0.18 11.66 -10.33
C ALA A 42 -1.24 11.10 -10.47
N ASP A 43 -2.11 11.85 -11.14
CA ASP A 43 -3.45 11.39 -11.49
C ASP A 43 -3.35 10.37 -12.62
N VAL A 44 -3.93 9.19 -12.41
CA VAL A 44 -4.02 8.09 -13.36
C VAL A 44 -5.47 7.62 -13.52
N THR A 45 -6.42 8.53 -13.27
CA THR A 45 -7.86 8.30 -13.45
C THR A 45 -8.15 8.01 -14.90
N ILE A 46 -8.77 6.86 -15.17
CA ILE A 46 -9.17 6.47 -16.51
C ILE A 46 -10.31 7.36 -17.03
N PRO A 47 -10.40 7.60 -18.34
CA PRO A 47 -11.51 8.34 -18.91
C PRO A 47 -12.83 7.54 -18.81
N ILE A 48 -13.95 8.26 -18.85
CA ILE A 48 -15.26 7.64 -18.96
C ILE A 48 -15.33 6.83 -20.27
N GLY A 49 -15.91 5.62 -20.21
CA GLY A 49 -15.95 4.68 -21.32
C GLY A 49 -14.73 3.76 -21.42
N HIS A 50 -13.75 3.90 -20.53
CA HIS A 50 -12.62 2.96 -20.44
C HIS A 50 -13.07 1.61 -19.89
N ALA A 51 -12.51 0.51 -20.41
CA ALA A 51 -12.76 -0.82 -19.89
C ALA A 51 -12.24 -0.96 -18.44
N MET A 52 -13.00 -1.64 -17.60
CA MET A 52 -12.68 -1.89 -16.19
C MET A 52 -12.59 -3.40 -15.93
N ILE A 53 -11.84 -3.79 -14.89
CA ILE A 53 -11.67 -5.19 -14.43
C ILE A 53 -11.30 -6.16 -15.60
N GLY A 54 -10.52 -5.70 -16.58
CA GLY A 54 -10.07 -6.54 -17.69
C GLY A 54 -11.10 -6.76 -18.80
N GLY A 55 -12.09 -5.87 -18.93
CA GLY A 55 -13.02 -5.88 -20.05
C GLY A 55 -14.30 -6.67 -19.79
N GLY A 56 -14.81 -7.32 -20.84
CA GLY A 56 -16.07 -8.09 -20.77
C GLY A 56 -17.32 -7.22 -20.77
N ASN A 57 -17.34 -6.16 -21.57
CA ASN A 57 -18.44 -5.19 -21.69
C ASN A 57 -18.75 -4.45 -20.37
N PHE A 58 -17.72 -4.23 -19.55
CA PHE A 58 -17.82 -3.46 -18.34
C PHE A 58 -16.94 -2.21 -18.47
N TYR A 59 -17.58 -1.04 -18.54
CA TYR A 59 -16.94 0.24 -18.80
C TYR A 59 -17.27 1.25 -17.72
N SER A 60 -16.36 2.22 -17.53
CA SER A 60 -16.55 3.32 -16.61
C SER A 60 -17.65 4.27 -17.09
N THR A 61 -18.49 4.72 -16.15
CA THR A 61 -19.64 5.61 -16.40
C THR A 61 -19.53 6.93 -15.65
N SER A 62 -18.83 6.95 -14.52
CA SER A 62 -18.62 8.13 -13.67
C SER A 62 -17.36 7.99 -12.85
N VAL A 63 -16.93 9.08 -12.21
CA VAL A 63 -15.82 9.12 -11.26
C VAL A 63 -16.36 9.51 -9.90
N VAL A 64 -16.26 8.59 -8.93
CA VAL A 64 -16.57 8.86 -7.52
C VAL A 64 -15.32 9.36 -6.82
N ASP A 65 -14.20 8.63 -6.99
CA ASP A 65 -12.90 9.01 -6.47
C ASP A 65 -11.86 8.96 -7.59
N PRO A 66 -10.98 9.95 -7.70
CA PRO A 66 -9.88 9.91 -8.66
C PRO A 66 -8.87 8.82 -8.30
N LEU A 67 -8.24 8.24 -9.32
CA LEU A 67 -7.20 7.23 -9.17
C LEU A 67 -5.82 7.88 -9.23
N PHE A 68 -4.94 7.50 -8.32
CA PHE A 68 -3.59 8.04 -8.24
C PHE A 68 -2.51 6.97 -8.34
N ALA A 69 -1.37 7.34 -8.92
CA ALA A 69 -0.09 6.70 -8.66
C ALA A 69 0.63 7.51 -7.58
N LYS A 70 0.87 6.90 -6.41
CA LYS A 70 1.57 7.53 -5.29
C LYS A 70 2.82 6.74 -4.96
N GLY A 71 3.96 7.41 -4.88
CA GLY A 71 5.20 6.70 -4.68
C GLY A 71 6.29 7.51 -4.01
N VAL A 72 7.41 6.83 -3.82
CA VAL A 72 8.62 7.36 -3.21
C VAL A 72 9.85 6.96 -4.02
N VAL A 73 10.84 7.84 -4.06
CA VAL A 73 12.18 7.54 -4.51
C VAL A 73 13.12 7.59 -3.31
N LEU A 74 13.79 6.50 -3.03
CA LEU A 74 14.80 6.40 -1.97
C LEU A 74 16.17 6.72 -2.55
N LEU A 75 16.87 7.67 -1.92
CA LEU A 75 18.14 8.23 -2.36
C LEU A 75 19.20 8.09 -1.25
N GLY A 76 20.45 7.83 -1.62
CA GLY A 76 21.59 7.87 -0.68
C GLY A 76 22.45 6.61 -0.60
N GLY A 77 21.97 5.45 -0.99
CA GLY A 77 22.69 4.17 -0.92
C GLY A 77 23.16 3.63 -2.30
N GLY A 78 23.50 4.49 -3.25
CA GLY A 78 23.80 4.10 -4.64
C GLY A 78 22.70 4.56 -5.60
N LYS A 79 22.38 3.74 -6.62
CA LYS A 79 21.29 4.10 -7.56
C LYS A 79 19.94 4.18 -6.83
N PRO A 80 19.06 5.14 -7.20
CA PRO A 80 17.75 5.29 -6.60
C PRO A 80 16.92 3.99 -6.61
N ILE A 81 16.04 3.84 -5.61
CA ILE A 81 15.01 2.80 -5.57
C ILE A 81 13.65 3.49 -5.63
N VAL A 82 12.78 3.02 -6.50
CA VAL A 82 11.44 3.57 -6.68
C VAL A 82 10.40 2.56 -6.19
N PHE A 83 9.48 3.02 -5.33
CA PHE A 83 8.26 2.30 -4.98
C PHE A 83 7.06 3.13 -5.39
N VAL A 84 6.10 2.52 -6.07
CA VAL A 84 4.85 3.17 -6.43
C VAL A 84 3.67 2.23 -6.23
N ALA A 85 2.63 2.73 -5.57
CA ALA A 85 1.31 2.12 -5.52
C ALA A 85 0.40 2.82 -6.52
N VAL A 86 -0.24 2.06 -7.40
CA VAL A 86 -1.11 2.55 -8.46
C VAL A 86 -2.53 2.10 -8.17
N ASP A 87 -3.48 3.03 -8.18
CA ASP A 87 -4.91 2.76 -7.94
C ASP A 87 -5.57 2.10 -9.16
N TRP A 88 -4.94 1.07 -9.67
CA TRP A 88 -5.43 0.21 -10.72
C TRP A 88 -5.65 -1.19 -10.20
N CYS A 89 -6.56 -1.92 -10.83
CA CYS A 89 -6.84 -3.30 -10.46
C CYS A 89 -5.61 -4.18 -10.74
N GLU A 90 -5.08 -4.12 -11.96
CA GLU A 90 -3.88 -4.87 -12.32
C GLU A 90 -3.06 -4.16 -13.42
N ILE A 91 -1.74 -4.42 -13.38
CA ILE A 91 -0.78 -4.01 -14.41
C ILE A 91 -0.01 -5.28 -14.80
N ARG A 92 -0.21 -5.76 -16.01
CA ARG A 92 0.26 -7.08 -16.46
C ARG A 92 1.30 -6.98 -17.58
N ASN A 93 2.08 -8.03 -17.74
CA ASN A 93 2.95 -8.30 -18.88
C ASN A 93 3.82 -7.08 -19.28
N ASP A 94 3.79 -6.68 -20.54
CA ASP A 94 4.56 -5.58 -21.10
C ASP A 94 4.11 -4.20 -20.56
N ALA A 95 2.87 -4.05 -20.08
CA ALA A 95 2.47 -2.86 -19.35
C ALA A 95 3.32 -2.68 -18.09
N TYR A 96 3.52 -3.75 -17.31
CA TYR A 96 4.37 -3.71 -16.11
C TYR A 96 5.84 -3.40 -16.45
N ALA A 97 6.37 -3.98 -17.53
CA ALA A 97 7.71 -3.67 -18.00
C ALA A 97 7.83 -2.18 -18.36
N ARG A 98 6.84 -1.64 -19.09
CA ARG A 98 6.81 -0.23 -19.52
C ARG A 98 6.82 0.74 -18.33
N TRP A 99 6.02 0.47 -17.31
CA TRP A 99 6.04 1.26 -16.07
C TRP A 99 7.44 1.31 -15.45
N ARG A 100 8.11 0.16 -15.34
CA ARG A 100 9.45 0.07 -14.75
C ARG A 100 10.50 0.80 -15.56
N GLU A 101 10.45 0.71 -16.90
CA GLU A 101 11.35 1.41 -17.81
C GLU A 101 11.26 2.92 -17.66
N VAL A 102 10.05 3.47 -17.77
CA VAL A 102 9.83 4.92 -17.70
C VAL A 102 10.19 5.49 -16.34
N LEU A 103 9.81 4.80 -15.25
CA LEU A 103 10.15 5.26 -13.91
C LEU A 103 11.63 5.11 -13.57
N ALA A 104 12.30 4.08 -14.10
CA ALA A 104 13.74 3.92 -13.97
C ALA A 104 14.50 5.05 -14.68
N GLU A 105 14.12 5.35 -15.92
CA GLU A 105 14.66 6.48 -16.67
C GLU A 105 14.44 7.79 -15.92
N ALA A 106 13.21 8.03 -15.46
CA ALA A 106 12.84 9.25 -14.73
C ALA A 106 13.65 9.43 -13.44
N ALA A 107 13.96 8.34 -12.74
CA ALA A 107 14.70 8.35 -11.49
C ALA A 107 16.24 8.22 -11.66
N GLY A 108 16.74 8.04 -12.87
CA GLY A 108 18.17 7.79 -13.12
C GLY A 108 18.65 6.46 -12.53
N THR A 109 17.83 5.42 -12.60
CA THR A 109 18.12 4.09 -12.05
C THR A 109 17.90 2.99 -13.10
N THR A 110 17.74 1.75 -12.67
CA THR A 110 17.50 0.59 -13.54
C THR A 110 16.17 -0.07 -13.23
N PRO A 111 15.49 -0.74 -14.19
CA PRO A 111 14.15 -1.32 -13.98
C PRO A 111 14.07 -2.34 -12.84
N ASP A 112 15.15 -3.02 -12.48
CA ASP A 112 15.22 -3.93 -11.32
C ASP A 112 15.15 -3.20 -9.98
N ARG A 113 15.32 -1.89 -9.96
CA ARG A 113 15.19 -1.02 -8.78
C ARG A 113 13.86 -0.27 -8.73
N VAL A 114 12.90 -0.65 -9.54
CA VAL A 114 11.55 -0.08 -9.58
C VAL A 114 10.53 -1.16 -9.22
N LEU A 115 9.81 -0.95 -8.13
CA LEU A 115 8.64 -1.75 -7.74
C LEU A 115 7.37 -0.98 -8.03
N VAL A 116 6.56 -1.51 -8.94
CA VAL A 116 5.21 -1.03 -9.23
C VAL A 116 4.22 -2.02 -8.62
N SER A 117 3.31 -1.53 -7.80
CA SER A 117 2.27 -2.34 -7.17
C SER A 117 0.91 -1.77 -7.49
N SER A 118 0.05 -2.54 -8.15
CA SER A 118 -1.37 -2.22 -8.24
C SER A 118 -2.03 -2.46 -6.88
N VAL A 119 -2.98 -1.60 -6.52
CA VAL A 119 -3.72 -1.72 -5.25
C VAL A 119 -4.79 -2.80 -5.35
N HIS A 120 -5.24 -3.13 -6.55
CA HIS A 120 -6.18 -4.20 -6.89
C HIS A 120 -7.63 -3.94 -6.47
N GLN A 121 -8.03 -2.68 -6.33
CA GLN A 121 -9.45 -2.34 -6.22
C GLN A 121 -10.18 -2.55 -7.57
N HIS A 122 -11.47 -2.82 -7.53
CA HIS A 122 -12.18 -3.35 -8.70
C HIS A 122 -12.86 -2.30 -9.59
N GLU A 123 -13.15 -1.11 -9.07
CA GLU A 123 -13.67 -0.01 -9.88
C GLU A 123 -12.53 0.77 -10.55
N ALA A 124 -11.66 0.00 -11.25
CA ALA A 124 -10.40 0.45 -11.84
C ALA A 124 -9.98 -0.45 -13.01
N PRO A 125 -9.03 -0.02 -13.86
CA PRO A 125 -8.62 -0.78 -15.02
C PRO A 125 -7.75 -1.99 -14.65
N VAL A 126 -7.83 -3.02 -15.48
CA VAL A 126 -6.77 -4.02 -15.68
C VAL A 126 -6.06 -3.67 -16.97
N VAL A 127 -4.75 -3.52 -16.93
CA VAL A 127 -3.96 -3.15 -18.09
C VAL A 127 -3.08 -4.30 -18.53
N ASP A 128 -3.31 -4.79 -19.74
CA ASP A 128 -2.54 -5.82 -20.41
C ASP A 128 -2.40 -5.43 -21.89
N LEU A 129 -1.26 -4.82 -22.24
CA LEU A 129 -1.04 -4.29 -23.58
C LEU A 129 -0.92 -5.41 -24.62
N THR A 130 -0.33 -6.54 -24.25
CA THR A 130 -0.23 -7.70 -25.14
C THR A 130 -1.61 -8.24 -25.48
N ALA A 131 -2.44 -8.48 -24.47
CA ALA A 131 -3.80 -8.95 -24.68
C ALA A 131 -4.64 -7.93 -25.49
N GLN A 132 -4.51 -6.62 -25.21
CA GLN A 132 -5.24 -5.59 -25.96
C GLN A 132 -4.84 -5.55 -27.44
N ARG A 133 -3.55 -5.71 -27.77
CA ARG A 133 -3.10 -5.77 -29.17
C ARG A 133 -3.69 -6.98 -29.90
N LEU A 134 -3.72 -8.15 -29.25
CA LEU A 134 -4.38 -9.33 -29.81
C LEU A 134 -5.89 -9.09 -30.06
N MET A 135 -6.57 -8.39 -29.17
CA MET A 135 -7.98 -8.02 -29.35
C MET A 135 -8.16 -7.05 -30.52
N GLN A 136 -7.25 -6.09 -30.70
CA GLN A 136 -7.29 -5.14 -31.83
C GLN A 136 -7.16 -5.84 -33.19
N GLU A 137 -6.37 -6.91 -33.30
CA GLU A 137 -6.29 -7.73 -34.52
C GLU A 137 -7.65 -8.32 -34.93
N HIS A 138 -8.63 -8.39 -34.01
CA HIS A 138 -9.97 -8.86 -34.22
C HIS A 138 -11.02 -7.72 -34.22
N GLY A 139 -10.57 -6.45 -34.32
CA GLY A 139 -11.47 -5.28 -34.38
C GLY A 139 -12.08 -4.91 -33.01
N LEU A 140 -11.48 -5.35 -31.92
CA LEU A 140 -11.94 -5.09 -30.54
C LEU A 140 -11.03 -4.06 -29.86
N ASP A 141 -11.17 -2.80 -30.26
CA ASP A 141 -10.41 -1.70 -29.65
C ASP A 141 -10.89 -1.42 -28.23
N ASN A 142 -9.92 -1.08 -27.34
CA ASN A 142 -10.17 -0.69 -25.95
C ASN A 142 -11.09 -1.66 -25.18
N SER A 143 -11.07 -2.94 -25.54
CA SER A 143 -11.90 -3.96 -24.91
C SER A 143 -11.33 -4.46 -23.58
N ILE A 144 -10.01 -4.31 -23.39
CA ILE A 144 -9.29 -4.60 -22.13
C ILE A 144 -8.78 -3.32 -21.52
N CYS A 145 -8.06 -2.50 -22.29
CA CYS A 145 -7.54 -1.20 -21.86
C CYS A 145 -7.29 -0.29 -23.07
N ASP A 146 -7.20 1.01 -22.83
CA ASP A 146 -6.75 1.99 -23.80
C ASP A 146 -5.22 2.11 -23.74
N ILE A 147 -4.54 1.68 -24.82
CA ILE A 147 -3.08 1.68 -24.92
C ILE A 147 -2.52 3.11 -24.91
N ALA A 148 -3.19 4.06 -25.56
CA ALA A 148 -2.76 5.44 -25.62
C ALA A 148 -2.86 6.10 -24.26
N PHE A 149 -3.99 5.93 -23.57
CA PHE A 149 -4.16 6.40 -22.20
C PHE A 149 -3.12 5.77 -21.24
N HIS A 150 -2.83 4.48 -21.37
CA HIS A 150 -1.80 3.83 -20.57
C HIS A 150 -0.46 4.55 -20.73
N GLU A 151 -0.01 4.81 -21.95
CA GLU A 151 1.26 5.48 -22.19
C GLU A 151 1.26 6.91 -21.62
N GLU A 152 0.18 7.67 -21.79
CA GLU A 152 0.03 9.00 -21.21
C GLU A 152 0.12 8.98 -19.68
N ALA A 153 -0.55 8.02 -19.04
CA ALA A 153 -0.53 7.87 -17.58
C ALA A 153 0.90 7.56 -17.09
N VAL A 154 1.58 6.61 -17.72
CA VAL A 154 2.96 6.23 -17.36
C VAL A 154 3.91 7.41 -17.51
N GLN A 155 3.82 8.17 -18.63
CA GLN A 155 4.65 9.35 -18.84
C GLN A 155 4.37 10.45 -17.82
N ARG A 156 3.11 10.66 -17.46
CA ARG A 156 2.70 11.61 -16.41
C ARG A 156 3.33 11.26 -15.06
N VAL A 157 3.35 9.98 -14.71
CA VAL A 157 4.01 9.51 -13.48
C VAL A 157 5.53 9.70 -13.57
N GLY A 158 6.15 9.42 -14.71
CA GLY A 158 7.57 9.69 -14.94
C GLY A 158 7.93 11.18 -14.77
N GLN A 159 7.07 12.08 -15.25
CA GLN A 159 7.24 13.53 -15.03
C GLN A 159 7.14 13.88 -13.54
N ALA A 160 6.19 13.30 -12.82
CA ALA A 160 6.04 13.51 -11.37
C ALA A 160 7.28 13.03 -10.61
N VAL A 161 7.88 11.90 -10.98
CA VAL A 161 9.15 11.42 -10.41
C VAL A 161 10.27 12.43 -10.66
N ARG A 162 10.44 12.91 -11.89
CA ARG A 162 11.48 13.92 -12.22
C ARG A 162 11.30 15.23 -11.44
N ALA A 163 10.07 15.66 -11.25
CA ALA A 163 9.77 16.85 -10.44
C ALA A 163 10.11 16.62 -8.96
N ALA A 164 9.67 15.50 -8.40
CA ALA A 164 9.87 15.16 -6.99
C ALA A 164 11.35 15.05 -6.60
N LEU A 165 12.21 14.58 -7.49
CA LEU A 165 13.65 14.47 -7.23
C LEU A 165 14.32 15.81 -6.92
N ARG A 166 13.77 16.93 -7.42
CA ARG A 166 14.26 18.28 -7.15
C ARG A 166 13.87 18.76 -5.75
N GLU A 167 12.90 18.13 -5.12
CA GLU A 167 12.32 18.46 -3.82
C GLU A 167 12.55 17.36 -2.79
N SER A 168 13.59 16.54 -3.01
CA SER A 168 13.90 15.46 -2.09
C SER A 168 14.21 15.99 -0.70
N ARG A 169 13.71 15.31 0.34
CA ARG A 169 13.86 15.69 1.74
C ARG A 169 14.83 14.74 2.44
N PRO A 170 15.73 15.25 3.29
CA PRO A 170 16.56 14.40 4.13
C PRO A 170 15.68 13.60 5.09
N VAL A 171 16.11 12.38 5.41
CA VAL A 171 15.51 11.54 6.43
C VAL A 171 16.59 10.94 7.31
N ASN A 172 16.37 11.00 8.61
CA ASN A 172 17.30 10.53 9.64
C ASN A 172 16.68 9.51 10.60
N GLY A 173 15.38 9.24 10.46
CA GLY A 173 14.61 8.29 11.25
C GLY A 173 13.83 7.30 10.38
N LEU A 174 13.79 6.04 10.84
CA LEU A 174 13.00 4.96 10.27
C LEU A 174 12.08 4.39 11.35
N GLY A 175 10.78 4.41 11.11
CA GLY A 175 9.78 3.79 11.99
C GLY A 175 9.22 2.52 11.35
N ILE A 176 9.10 1.47 12.14
CA ILE A 176 8.42 0.23 11.77
C ILE A 176 7.29 0.02 12.76
N GLY A 177 6.09 -0.21 12.25
CA GLY A 177 4.92 -0.42 13.08
C GLY A 177 3.91 -1.36 12.45
N GLN A 178 3.01 -1.86 13.26
CA GLN A 178 1.87 -2.62 12.80
C GLN A 178 0.66 -2.36 13.69
N ALA A 179 -0.52 -2.48 13.08
CA ALA A 179 -1.80 -2.39 13.78
C ALA A 179 -2.70 -3.53 13.33
N ARG A 180 -3.47 -4.09 14.26
CA ARG A 180 -4.47 -5.10 13.93
C ARG A 180 -5.68 -4.44 13.29
N VAL A 181 -6.15 -5.02 12.18
CA VAL A 181 -7.37 -4.62 11.48
C VAL A 181 -8.35 -5.77 11.58
N ASP A 182 -9.51 -5.49 12.16
CA ASP A 182 -10.58 -6.47 12.37
C ASP A 182 -11.75 -6.21 11.43
N LYS A 183 -12.42 -7.27 10.98
CA LYS A 183 -13.66 -7.23 10.17
C LYS A 183 -13.52 -6.57 8.78
N VAL A 184 -12.33 -6.53 8.22
CA VAL A 184 -12.09 -6.04 6.85
C VAL A 184 -11.72 -7.20 5.92
N ALA A 185 -10.73 -8.00 6.29
CA ALA A 185 -10.36 -9.19 5.52
C ALA A 185 -11.12 -10.43 6.00
N SER A 186 -11.50 -11.30 5.08
CA SER A 186 -12.02 -12.63 5.40
C SER A 186 -11.50 -13.67 4.40
N ASN A 187 -11.33 -14.90 4.88
CA ASN A 187 -11.02 -16.00 3.98
C ASN A 187 -12.27 -16.36 3.16
N ARG A 188 -12.11 -16.55 1.87
CA ARG A 188 -13.22 -16.95 0.99
C ARG A 188 -13.74 -18.34 1.30
N ARG A 189 -12.88 -19.20 1.87
CA ARG A 189 -13.24 -20.54 2.33
C ARG A 189 -13.78 -20.50 3.76
N TYR A 190 -14.86 -21.22 4.02
CA TYR A 190 -15.41 -21.42 5.35
C TYR A 190 -16.04 -22.81 5.48
N LEU A 191 -16.21 -23.26 6.72
CA LEU A 191 -16.82 -24.57 7.00
C LEU A 191 -18.34 -24.44 7.03
N LEU A 192 -19.01 -25.36 6.36
CA LEU A 192 -20.44 -25.59 6.50
C LEU A 192 -20.74 -26.39 7.78
N PRO A 193 -22.02 -26.43 8.25
CA PRO A 193 -22.40 -27.17 9.46
C PRO A 193 -22.07 -28.66 9.42
N ASP A 194 -21.98 -29.26 8.24
CA ASP A 194 -21.60 -30.67 8.03
C ASP A 194 -20.08 -30.89 8.01
N GLY A 195 -19.26 -29.83 8.21
CA GLY A 195 -17.82 -29.88 8.21
C GLY A 195 -17.17 -29.80 6.81
N THR A 196 -17.95 -29.71 5.75
CA THR A 196 -17.41 -29.51 4.40
C THR A 196 -16.98 -28.07 4.17
N VAL A 197 -16.04 -27.82 3.23
CA VAL A 197 -15.55 -26.49 2.90
C VAL A 197 -16.36 -25.89 1.76
N SER A 198 -16.96 -24.72 1.99
CA SER A 198 -17.56 -23.91 0.94
C SER A 198 -16.60 -22.82 0.45
N TYR A 199 -16.77 -22.40 -0.82
CA TYR A 199 -15.97 -21.37 -1.50
C TYR A 199 -16.83 -20.20 -1.99
N ASP A 200 -18.09 -20.13 -1.57
CA ASP A 200 -19.08 -19.19 -2.10
C ASP A 200 -19.16 -17.85 -1.37
N ARG A 201 -18.22 -17.57 -0.45
CA ARG A 201 -18.06 -16.23 0.13
C ARG A 201 -17.48 -15.28 -0.91
N THR A 202 -18.37 -14.75 -1.74
CA THR A 202 -18.09 -13.80 -2.84
C THR A 202 -18.69 -12.43 -2.53
N SER A 203 -18.52 -11.46 -3.43
CA SER A 203 -19.18 -10.15 -3.36
C SER A 203 -20.72 -10.23 -3.27
N ALA A 204 -21.33 -11.32 -3.76
CA ALA A 204 -22.75 -11.57 -3.67
C ALA A 204 -23.15 -12.31 -2.35
N ALA A 205 -22.22 -12.64 -1.48
CA ALA A 205 -22.45 -13.46 -0.29
C ALA A 205 -23.33 -12.77 0.77
N ALA A 206 -23.62 -11.48 0.65
CA ALA A 206 -24.55 -10.78 1.54
C ALA A 206 -25.93 -11.47 1.63
N LYS A 207 -26.35 -12.19 0.57
CA LYS A 207 -27.59 -12.99 0.52
C LYS A 207 -27.43 -14.40 1.10
N ASN A 208 -26.19 -14.87 1.30
CA ASN A 208 -25.91 -16.18 1.90
C ASN A 208 -25.60 -16.01 3.38
N VAL A 209 -26.53 -16.38 4.23
CA VAL A 209 -26.42 -16.24 5.70
C VAL A 209 -25.22 -17.01 6.23
N LEU A 210 -24.99 -18.25 5.77
CA LEU A 210 -23.88 -19.08 6.24
C LEU A 210 -22.52 -18.43 5.90
N ALA A 211 -22.37 -17.91 4.68
CA ALA A 211 -21.15 -17.22 4.26
C ALA A 211 -20.92 -15.91 5.05
N ARG A 212 -22.00 -15.16 5.31
CA ARG A 212 -21.94 -13.87 6.02
C ARG A 212 -21.56 -14.05 7.49
N GLU A 213 -22.14 -15.06 8.15
CA GLU A 213 -21.99 -15.30 9.59
C GLU A 213 -20.81 -16.20 9.93
N ALA A 214 -20.19 -16.85 8.92
CA ALA A 214 -18.99 -17.63 9.13
C ALA A 214 -17.84 -16.78 9.67
N ALA A 215 -17.02 -17.36 10.53
CA ALA A 215 -15.81 -16.71 11.05
C ALA A 215 -14.91 -16.18 9.91
N GLU A 216 -14.11 -15.15 10.17
CA GLU A 216 -13.20 -14.55 9.18
C GLU A 216 -12.24 -15.58 8.55
N GLY A 217 -11.93 -16.65 9.29
CA GLY A 217 -11.00 -17.69 8.88
C GLY A 217 -9.54 -17.26 9.09
N THR A 218 -8.62 -17.97 8.42
CA THR A 218 -7.19 -17.64 8.49
C THR A 218 -6.89 -16.46 7.59
N VAL A 219 -6.48 -15.35 8.19
CA VAL A 219 -6.09 -14.10 7.52
C VAL A 219 -4.82 -13.55 8.17
N ASP A 220 -4.05 -12.72 7.46
CA ASP A 220 -3.04 -11.85 8.07
C ASP A 220 -3.74 -10.52 8.47
N PRO A 221 -4.05 -10.30 9.75
CA PRO A 221 -4.81 -9.15 10.18
C PRO A 221 -3.98 -7.87 10.32
N TRP A 222 -2.68 -7.92 10.02
CA TRP A 222 -1.75 -6.85 10.35
C TRP A 222 -1.59 -5.85 9.21
N LEU A 223 -1.98 -4.60 9.44
CA LEU A 223 -1.56 -3.45 8.65
C LEU A 223 -0.12 -3.11 9.09
N LYS A 224 0.85 -3.40 8.24
CA LYS A 224 2.28 -3.15 8.48
C LYS A 224 2.69 -1.83 7.84
N THR A 225 3.48 -1.04 8.55
CA THR A 225 3.89 0.29 8.08
C THR A 225 5.38 0.49 8.28
N LEU A 226 6.02 1.00 7.23
CA LEU A 226 7.36 1.56 7.25
C LEU A 226 7.24 3.06 7.07
N SER A 227 7.83 3.87 7.95
CA SER A 227 7.76 5.32 7.88
C SER A 227 9.15 5.95 7.95
N PHE A 228 9.32 7.04 7.21
CA PHE A 228 10.56 7.81 7.13
C PHE A 228 10.34 9.17 7.78
N TRP A 229 11.32 9.63 8.57
CA TRP A 229 11.22 10.79 9.44
C TRP A 229 12.41 11.72 9.28
N ASP A 230 12.15 13.01 9.40
CA ASP A 230 13.15 14.06 9.57
C ASP A 230 12.99 14.64 11.00
N GLY A 231 13.83 14.19 11.94
CA GLY A 231 13.60 14.38 13.36
C GLY A 231 12.25 13.79 13.77
N ASP A 232 11.37 14.64 14.33
CA ASP A 232 10.02 14.27 14.76
C ASP A 232 8.95 14.47 13.66
N THR A 233 9.36 14.91 12.46
CA THR A 233 8.44 15.19 11.35
C THR A 233 8.31 13.97 10.45
N PRO A 234 7.11 13.38 10.27
CA PRO A 234 6.90 12.30 9.32
C PRO A 234 7.01 12.84 7.88
N VAL A 235 7.80 12.17 7.05
CA VAL A 235 7.98 12.52 5.64
C VAL A 235 7.09 11.68 4.75
N VAL A 236 7.12 10.36 4.94
CA VAL A 236 6.30 9.41 4.17
C VAL A 236 6.11 8.11 4.93
N ALA A 237 5.00 7.43 4.67
CA ALA A 237 4.73 6.11 5.18
C ALA A 237 4.27 5.17 4.06
N LEU A 238 4.86 3.98 4.02
CA LEU A 238 4.47 2.87 3.17
C LEU A 238 3.70 1.87 4.03
N SER A 239 2.46 1.56 3.66
CA SER A 239 1.63 0.62 4.41
C SER A 239 1.19 -0.52 3.52
N GLY A 240 1.29 -1.75 4.04
CA GLY A 240 0.85 -2.97 3.39
C GLY A 240 -0.16 -3.72 4.26
N TYR A 241 -1.26 -4.17 3.65
CA TYR A 241 -2.28 -4.97 4.30
C TYR A 241 -2.74 -6.09 3.37
N ALA A 242 -2.74 -7.31 3.88
CA ALA A 242 -3.12 -8.49 3.11
C ALA A 242 -4.65 -8.62 3.04
N THR A 243 -5.25 -7.90 2.11
CA THR A 243 -6.70 -7.94 1.88
C THR A 243 -7.02 -7.81 0.40
N HIS A 244 -8.22 -8.20 0.03
CA HIS A 244 -8.78 -8.02 -1.31
C HIS A 244 -9.70 -6.80 -1.30
N PRO A 245 -9.27 -5.63 -1.81
CA PRO A 245 -10.05 -4.41 -1.76
C PRO A 245 -11.21 -4.48 -2.75
N MET A 246 -12.41 -4.65 -2.25
CA MET A 246 -13.62 -4.83 -3.04
C MET A 246 -14.85 -4.36 -2.27
N SER A 247 -14.86 -3.09 -1.82
CA SER A 247 -16.07 -2.49 -1.24
C SER A 247 -17.09 -2.18 -2.33
N TYR A 248 -16.61 -1.88 -3.54
CA TYR A 248 -17.40 -1.64 -4.73
C TYR A 248 -17.06 -2.69 -5.80
N TYR A 249 -18.05 -3.16 -6.53
CA TYR A 249 -17.84 -4.18 -7.55
C TYR A 249 -18.84 -4.06 -8.68
N ARG A 250 -18.34 -3.75 -9.89
CA ARG A 250 -19.10 -3.65 -11.16
C ARG A 250 -20.24 -2.63 -11.08
N THR A 251 -19.99 -1.49 -10.44
CA THR A 251 -20.91 -0.34 -10.45
C THR A 251 -20.71 0.53 -11.69
N GLY A 252 -19.52 0.50 -12.30
CA GLY A 252 -19.12 1.40 -13.37
C GLY A 252 -18.63 2.75 -12.87
N GLU A 253 -18.58 2.94 -11.56
CA GLU A 253 -18.17 4.18 -10.91
C GLU A 253 -16.70 4.07 -10.49
N ILE A 254 -15.81 4.78 -11.20
CA ILE A 254 -14.37 4.76 -10.89
C ILE A 254 -14.15 5.14 -9.43
N SER A 255 -13.44 4.30 -8.69
CA SER A 255 -13.14 4.54 -7.28
C SER A 255 -11.81 3.92 -6.86
N ALA A 256 -11.04 4.66 -6.02
CA ALA A 256 -9.86 4.16 -5.34
C ALA A 256 -10.20 3.24 -4.16
N ASP A 257 -11.48 2.96 -3.90
CA ASP A 257 -12.02 2.10 -2.84
C ASP A 257 -11.47 2.48 -1.45
N PHE A 258 -11.69 1.65 -0.43
CA PHE A 258 -11.23 1.96 0.93
C PHE A 258 -9.70 2.20 1.06
N PRO A 259 -8.81 1.61 0.24
CA PRO A 259 -7.39 1.95 0.31
C PRO A 259 -7.10 3.41 -0.02
N GLY A 260 -7.78 3.96 -1.05
CA GLY A 260 -7.69 5.38 -1.40
C GLY A 260 -8.22 6.28 -0.30
N MET A 261 -9.39 5.94 0.26
CA MET A 261 -10.01 6.67 1.38
C MET A 261 -9.12 6.64 2.64
N ALA A 262 -8.53 5.49 2.97
CA ALA A 262 -7.63 5.34 4.11
C ALA A 262 -6.37 6.22 3.96
N ARG A 263 -5.78 6.26 2.75
CA ARG A 263 -4.64 7.14 2.45
C ARG A 263 -5.02 8.61 2.59
N ALA A 264 -6.13 9.03 1.99
CA ALA A 264 -6.60 10.41 2.06
C ALA A 264 -6.83 10.86 3.50
N ARG A 265 -7.46 10.00 4.34
CA ARG A 265 -7.68 10.29 5.75
C ARG A 265 -6.37 10.37 6.55
N ARG A 266 -5.35 9.57 6.21
CA ARG A 266 -4.06 9.61 6.89
C ARG A 266 -3.22 10.85 6.55
N GLN A 267 -3.47 11.47 5.41
CA GLN A 267 -2.75 12.67 4.94
C GLN A 267 -3.34 13.99 5.50
N GLN A 268 -4.49 13.93 6.16
CA GLN A 268 -5.11 15.03 6.92
C GLN A 268 -4.50 15.16 8.32
#